data_d3bc28fca047d6ad88ef984179c07150
#
_entry.id   d3bc28fca047d6ad88ef984179c07150
#
_cell.length_a   1.000
_cell.length_b   1.000
_cell.length_c   1.000
_cell.angle_alpha   90.00
_cell.angle_beta   90.00
_cell.angle_gamma   90.00
#
_symmetry.space_group_name_H-M   'P 1'
#
loop_
_entity.id
_entity.type
_entity.pdbx_description
1 polymer ?
#
loop_
_entity_poly.entity_id
_entity_poly.type
_entity_poly.pdbx_seq_one_letter_code
_entity_poly.pdbx_strand_id
1 'polypeptide(L)'
;MQRRNRVTGIQEDGMPPRGTPTARQGRLGTELRRLREAAGLVSRDVAAWLGTSQAQISNIESGKHGISEERLRRLTDHYACDDTRLIEALVDMANERDKGWWEEYRGVLAPKALDLAELEHHASHVRTFQVVHIPGVLQTEEHVRAALSFVEPGTPADLCEARVMFRIRRQRVLDSGTPYDVIIHEAALRMRVGGSKVARAQLQHLLQASERESVTLRVIPFAAEGFAGAGLAVQYVGGVVPHLDTVQIDTPHGAEFIDAPAQLHRYRAKLERVDSAALPQDASLDLIRRIAQEL
;
A
#
# COMPACT_ATOMS: atom_id res chain seq x y z
N MET A 1 -29.17 -51.22 31.15
CA MET A 1 -27.88 -51.14 30.43
C MET A 1 -28.12 -50.36 29.14
N GLN A 2 -28.02 -49.00 29.20
CA GLN A 2 -28.22 -48.11 28.05
C GLN A 2 -26.86 -47.55 27.66
N ARG A 3 -26.36 -47.94 26.50
CA ARG A 3 -25.14 -47.35 25.90
C ARG A 3 -25.52 -46.03 25.23
N ARG A 4 -25.05 -44.91 25.78
CA ARG A 4 -25.10 -43.61 25.12
C ARG A 4 -24.01 -43.55 24.02
N ASN A 5 -24.42 -43.49 22.77
CA ASN A 5 -23.54 -43.09 21.67
C ASN A 5 -23.14 -41.62 21.86
N ARG A 6 -21.84 -41.40 22.10
CA ARG A 6 -21.23 -40.08 21.94
C ARG A 6 -21.04 -39.85 20.45
N VAL A 7 -21.83 -38.94 19.92
CA VAL A 7 -21.55 -38.31 18.62
C VAL A 7 -20.35 -37.36 18.91
N THR A 8 -19.19 -37.68 18.34
CA THR A 8 -18.02 -36.85 18.33
C THR A 8 -18.35 -35.59 17.53
N GLY A 9 -18.52 -34.48 18.23
CA GLY A 9 -18.67 -33.19 17.61
C GLY A 9 -17.37 -32.82 16.87
N ILE A 10 -17.52 -32.51 15.59
CA ILE A 10 -16.50 -31.88 14.78
C ILE A 10 -16.17 -30.55 15.48
N GLN A 11 -14.96 -30.43 15.98
CA GLN A 11 -14.46 -29.15 16.52
C GLN A 11 -14.51 -28.13 15.40
N GLU A 12 -15.28 -27.07 15.61
CA GLU A 12 -15.26 -25.88 14.77
C GLU A 12 -13.88 -25.22 14.93
N ASP A 13 -12.99 -25.45 13.96
CA ASP A 13 -11.74 -24.68 13.80
C ASP A 13 -12.08 -23.24 13.37
N GLY A 14 -12.77 -22.53 14.23
CA GLY A 14 -12.99 -21.11 14.13
C GLY A 14 -11.76 -20.38 14.63
N MET A 15 -10.95 -19.82 13.72
CA MET A 15 -9.89 -18.88 14.10
C MET A 15 -10.51 -17.73 14.91
N PRO A 16 -9.93 -17.34 16.05
CA PRO A 16 -10.53 -16.30 16.92
C PRO A 16 -10.75 -14.99 16.14
N PRO A 17 -11.78 -14.20 16.50
CA PRO A 17 -12.03 -12.93 15.84
C PRO A 17 -10.81 -12.02 15.98
N ARG A 18 -10.39 -11.42 14.87
CA ARG A 18 -9.35 -10.41 14.82
C ARG A 18 -9.89 -9.11 15.41
N GLY A 19 -9.03 -8.28 15.97
CA GLY A 19 -9.36 -6.88 16.23
C GLY A 19 -9.74 -6.16 14.93
N THR A 20 -9.40 -4.89 14.77
CA THR A 20 -9.57 -4.21 13.47
C THR A 20 -8.69 -4.91 12.42
N PRO A 21 -9.25 -5.40 11.30
CA PRO A 21 -8.45 -6.04 10.26
C PRO A 21 -7.48 -5.04 9.63
N THR A 22 -6.31 -5.51 9.18
CA THR A 22 -5.40 -4.69 8.38
C THR A 22 -6.00 -4.48 6.98
N ALA A 23 -5.48 -3.47 6.23
CA ALA A 23 -5.92 -3.24 4.85
C ALA A 23 -5.73 -4.50 3.99
N ARG A 24 -4.63 -5.25 4.18
CA ARG A 24 -4.35 -6.51 3.48
C ARG A 24 -5.37 -7.60 3.80
N GLN A 25 -5.74 -7.74 5.08
CA GLN A 25 -6.79 -8.69 5.49
C GLN A 25 -8.16 -8.31 4.94
N GLY A 26 -8.49 -7.02 4.97
CA GLY A 26 -9.70 -6.48 4.34
C GLY A 26 -9.71 -6.72 2.83
N ARG A 27 -8.53 -6.59 2.18
CA ARG A 27 -8.37 -6.84 0.76
C ARG A 27 -8.68 -8.29 0.39
N LEU A 28 -8.11 -9.26 1.10
CA LEU A 28 -8.43 -10.68 0.90
C LEU A 28 -9.94 -10.93 0.98
N GLY A 29 -10.59 -10.39 2.01
CA GLY A 29 -12.04 -10.53 2.17
C GLY A 29 -12.83 -9.89 1.03
N THR A 30 -12.41 -8.70 0.58
CA THR A 30 -13.02 -7.99 -0.55
C THR A 30 -12.91 -8.79 -1.85
N GLU A 31 -11.78 -9.42 -2.13
CA GLU A 31 -11.62 -10.24 -3.34
C GLU A 31 -12.50 -11.50 -3.29
N LEU A 32 -12.57 -12.19 -2.15
CA LEU A 32 -13.49 -13.33 -2.00
C LEU A 32 -14.94 -12.90 -2.22
N ARG A 33 -15.33 -11.73 -1.72
CA ARG A 33 -16.65 -11.17 -1.96
C ARG A 33 -16.89 -10.88 -3.45
N ARG A 34 -15.92 -10.26 -4.14
CA ARG A 34 -16.00 -9.97 -5.59
C ARG A 34 -16.18 -11.24 -6.41
N LEU A 35 -15.40 -12.29 -6.10
CA LEU A 35 -15.53 -13.58 -6.76
C LEU A 35 -16.92 -14.17 -6.55
N ARG A 36 -17.44 -14.15 -5.32
CA ARG A 36 -18.81 -14.61 -5.01
C ARG A 36 -19.86 -13.82 -5.80
N GLU A 37 -19.76 -12.49 -5.82
CA GLU A 37 -20.73 -11.64 -6.52
C GLU A 37 -20.65 -11.83 -8.04
N ALA A 38 -19.46 -12.02 -8.60
CA ALA A 38 -19.26 -12.33 -10.01
C ALA A 38 -19.89 -13.70 -10.41
N ALA A 39 -19.88 -14.67 -9.48
CA ALA A 39 -20.57 -15.96 -9.64
C ALA A 39 -22.11 -15.84 -9.47
N GLY A 40 -22.64 -14.64 -9.16
CA GLY A 40 -24.09 -14.46 -8.94
C GLY A 40 -24.61 -15.03 -7.63
N LEU A 41 -23.72 -15.37 -6.68
CA LEU A 41 -24.07 -16.04 -5.44
C LEU A 41 -24.30 -15.03 -4.30
N VAL A 42 -25.29 -15.30 -3.46
CA VAL A 42 -25.50 -14.53 -2.22
C VAL A 42 -24.85 -15.20 -1.01
N SER A 43 -24.42 -14.41 -0.04
CA SER A 43 -23.67 -14.92 1.14
C SER A 43 -24.44 -15.99 1.93
N ARG A 44 -25.78 -15.93 1.94
CA ARG A 44 -26.61 -16.94 2.61
C ARG A 44 -26.50 -18.32 1.96
N ASP A 45 -26.51 -18.40 0.63
CA ASP A 45 -26.46 -19.66 -0.10
C ASP A 45 -25.08 -20.30 0.00
N VAL A 46 -24.03 -19.48 -0.06
CA VAL A 46 -22.65 -19.92 0.20
C VAL A 46 -22.49 -20.43 1.63
N ALA A 47 -23.09 -19.78 2.60
CA ALA A 47 -23.07 -20.22 4.01
C ALA A 47 -23.74 -21.59 4.16
N ALA A 48 -24.90 -21.78 3.55
CA ALA A 48 -25.62 -23.07 3.56
C ALA A 48 -24.78 -24.19 2.89
N TRP A 49 -24.17 -23.88 1.72
CA TRP A 49 -23.31 -24.82 1.01
C TRP A 49 -22.06 -25.21 1.81
N LEU A 50 -21.45 -24.24 2.52
CA LEU A 50 -20.24 -24.47 3.32
C LEU A 50 -20.54 -25.08 4.70
N GLY A 51 -21.82 -25.20 5.10
CA GLY A 51 -22.23 -25.68 6.42
C GLY A 51 -21.93 -24.70 7.55
N THR A 52 -22.03 -23.37 7.29
CA THR A 52 -21.70 -22.32 8.24
C THR A 52 -22.80 -21.24 8.31
N SER A 53 -22.61 -20.18 9.11
CA SER A 53 -23.56 -19.08 9.19
C SER A 53 -23.25 -17.96 8.17
N GLN A 54 -24.28 -17.25 7.73
CA GLN A 54 -24.11 -16.05 6.89
C GLN A 54 -23.22 -15.00 7.57
N ALA A 55 -23.29 -14.86 8.89
CA ALA A 55 -22.45 -13.97 9.66
C ALA A 55 -20.96 -14.36 9.54
N GLN A 56 -20.65 -15.65 9.50
CA GLN A 56 -19.27 -16.11 9.33
C GLN A 56 -18.73 -15.77 7.92
N ILE A 57 -19.52 -15.96 6.85
CA ILE A 57 -19.14 -15.53 5.50
C ILE A 57 -18.91 -14.02 5.47
N SER A 58 -19.82 -13.22 6.05
CA SER A 58 -19.67 -11.76 6.14
C SER A 58 -18.41 -11.35 6.91
N ASN A 59 -18.05 -12.05 7.98
CA ASN A 59 -16.84 -11.78 8.75
C ASN A 59 -15.57 -12.14 7.96
N ILE A 60 -15.57 -13.21 7.17
CA ILE A 60 -14.47 -13.54 6.25
C ILE A 60 -14.34 -12.45 5.18
N GLU A 61 -15.44 -12.09 4.52
CA GLU A 61 -15.45 -11.09 3.45
C GLU A 61 -15.12 -9.66 3.92
N SER A 62 -15.26 -9.39 5.22
CA SER A 62 -14.81 -8.13 5.84
C SER A 62 -13.40 -8.18 6.45
N GLY A 63 -12.70 -9.31 6.34
CA GLY A 63 -11.37 -9.51 6.91
C GLY A 63 -11.34 -9.70 8.43
N LYS A 64 -12.49 -9.66 9.12
CA LYS A 64 -12.58 -9.83 10.59
C LYS A 64 -12.21 -11.24 11.04
N HIS A 65 -12.50 -12.24 10.23
CA HIS A 65 -12.09 -13.61 10.47
C HIS A 65 -11.12 -14.06 9.39
N GLY A 66 -10.12 -14.84 9.79
CA GLY A 66 -9.24 -15.51 8.86
C GLY A 66 -9.97 -16.67 8.13
N ILE A 67 -9.33 -17.15 7.09
CA ILE A 67 -9.79 -18.32 6.33
C ILE A 67 -8.62 -19.29 6.18
N SER A 68 -8.88 -20.59 6.30
CA SER A 68 -7.88 -21.61 6.00
C SER A 68 -7.72 -21.78 4.48
N GLU A 69 -6.54 -22.21 4.04
CA GLU A 69 -6.27 -22.50 2.64
C GLU A 69 -7.32 -23.47 2.05
N GLU A 70 -7.61 -24.59 2.74
CA GLU A 70 -8.60 -25.55 2.28
C GLU A 70 -9.96 -24.89 2.02
N ARG A 71 -10.42 -24.07 2.98
CA ARG A 71 -11.72 -23.38 2.84
C ARG A 71 -11.67 -22.33 1.73
N LEU A 72 -10.56 -21.62 1.56
CA LEU A 72 -10.36 -20.65 0.49
C LEU A 72 -10.45 -21.33 -0.88
N ARG A 73 -9.68 -22.40 -1.08
CA ARG A 73 -9.70 -23.16 -2.35
C ARG A 73 -11.09 -23.74 -2.67
N ARG A 74 -11.81 -24.24 -1.67
CA ARG A 74 -13.20 -24.69 -1.83
C ARG A 74 -14.13 -23.53 -2.23
N LEU A 75 -13.98 -22.35 -1.66
CA LEU A 75 -14.79 -21.18 -2.04
C LEU A 75 -14.48 -20.71 -3.46
N THR A 76 -13.22 -20.61 -3.84
CA THR A 76 -12.82 -20.19 -5.19
C THR A 76 -13.29 -21.18 -6.27
N ASP A 77 -13.25 -22.47 -5.99
CA ASP A 77 -13.82 -23.51 -6.85
C ASP A 77 -15.35 -23.36 -6.98
N HIS A 78 -16.05 -23.18 -5.85
CA HIS A 78 -17.50 -22.96 -5.84
C HIS A 78 -17.93 -21.67 -6.57
N TYR A 79 -17.06 -20.66 -6.59
CA TYR A 79 -17.25 -19.40 -7.34
C TYR A 79 -16.84 -19.51 -8.81
N ALA A 80 -16.43 -20.70 -9.27
CA ALA A 80 -15.93 -20.96 -10.61
C ALA A 80 -14.79 -20.00 -11.03
N CYS A 81 -13.90 -19.68 -10.09
CA CYS A 81 -12.71 -18.90 -10.37
C CYS A 81 -11.64 -19.83 -10.97
N ASP A 82 -11.22 -19.55 -12.21
CA ASP A 82 -10.21 -20.30 -12.96
C ASP A 82 -8.83 -19.60 -12.99
N ASP A 83 -8.73 -18.38 -12.43
CA ASP A 83 -7.45 -17.67 -12.30
C ASP A 83 -6.58 -18.26 -11.18
N THR A 84 -5.79 -19.27 -11.56
CA THR A 84 -4.89 -19.95 -10.63
C THR A 84 -3.92 -19.00 -9.95
N ARG A 85 -3.42 -17.95 -10.67
CA ARG A 85 -2.47 -16.99 -10.09
C ARG A 85 -3.14 -16.15 -8.99
N LEU A 86 -4.40 -15.76 -9.21
CA LEU A 86 -5.17 -15.05 -8.18
C LEU A 86 -5.42 -15.95 -6.98
N ILE A 87 -5.82 -17.21 -7.20
CA ILE A 87 -6.07 -18.18 -6.12
C ILE A 87 -4.82 -18.37 -5.26
N GLU A 88 -3.66 -18.61 -5.87
CA GLU A 88 -2.41 -18.78 -5.11
C GLU A 88 -2.05 -17.50 -4.34
N ALA A 89 -2.17 -16.32 -4.95
CA ALA A 89 -1.93 -15.05 -4.26
C ALA A 89 -2.87 -14.85 -3.05
N LEU A 90 -4.14 -15.24 -3.15
CA LEU A 90 -5.10 -15.19 -2.05
C LEU A 90 -4.76 -16.21 -0.95
N VAL A 91 -4.28 -17.40 -1.33
CA VAL A 91 -3.81 -18.43 -0.40
C VAL A 91 -2.60 -17.92 0.39
N ASP A 92 -1.61 -17.33 -0.28
CA ASP A 92 -0.45 -16.73 0.38
C ASP A 92 -0.88 -15.67 1.41
N MET A 93 -1.81 -14.78 1.02
CA MET A 93 -2.37 -13.79 1.94
C MET A 93 -3.10 -14.42 3.14
N ALA A 94 -3.77 -15.55 2.95
CA ALA A 94 -4.50 -16.25 4.00
C ALA A 94 -3.56 -16.98 4.98
N ASN A 95 -2.45 -17.51 4.48
CA ASN A 95 -1.47 -18.28 5.24
C ASN A 95 -0.44 -17.42 5.96
N GLU A 96 -0.34 -16.13 5.60
CA GLU A 96 0.61 -15.22 6.21
C GLU A 96 0.31 -15.00 7.70
N ARG A 97 1.26 -15.38 8.53
CA ARG A 97 1.17 -15.28 9.98
C ARG A 97 2.25 -14.38 10.59
N ASP A 98 3.25 -14.04 9.80
CA ASP A 98 4.36 -13.24 10.24
C ASP A 98 3.93 -11.79 10.42
N LYS A 99 4.21 -11.27 11.60
CA LYS A 99 3.99 -9.86 11.88
C LYS A 99 5.18 -9.08 11.36
N GLY A 100 4.93 -8.20 10.41
CA GLY A 100 5.96 -7.31 9.90
C GLY A 100 6.44 -6.31 10.96
N TRP A 101 7.58 -5.68 10.69
CA TRP A 101 8.21 -4.70 11.59
C TRP A 101 7.29 -3.52 11.97
N TRP A 102 6.27 -3.20 11.15
CA TRP A 102 5.31 -2.11 11.41
C TRP A 102 4.42 -2.40 12.61
N GLU A 103 4.26 -3.65 12.99
CA GLU A 103 3.46 -4.03 14.16
C GLU A 103 4.04 -3.49 15.49
N GLU A 104 5.35 -3.22 15.56
CA GLU A 104 5.99 -2.59 16.71
C GLU A 104 5.42 -1.19 17.01
N TYR A 105 4.80 -0.55 16.02
CA TYR A 105 4.17 0.77 16.13
C TYR A 105 2.66 0.72 16.36
N ARG A 106 2.10 -0.49 16.53
CA ARG A 106 0.68 -0.66 16.80
C ARG A 106 0.30 -0.01 18.13
N GLY A 107 -0.77 0.81 18.10
CA GLY A 107 -1.20 1.60 19.26
C GLY A 107 -0.44 2.92 19.46
N VAL A 108 0.66 3.14 18.73
CA VAL A 108 1.41 4.40 18.72
C VAL A 108 1.06 5.23 17.48
N LEU A 109 1.07 4.60 16.30
CA LEU A 109 0.73 5.26 15.04
C LEU A 109 -0.68 4.89 14.56
N ALA A 110 -1.22 5.74 13.68
CA ALA A 110 -2.51 5.49 13.05
C ALA A 110 -2.49 4.16 12.27
N PRO A 111 -3.56 3.34 12.32
CA PRO A 111 -3.61 2.06 11.63
C PRO A 111 -3.27 2.15 10.13
N LYS A 112 -3.76 3.17 9.45
CA LYS A 112 -3.48 3.39 8.01
C LYS A 112 -2.00 3.63 7.68
N ALA A 113 -1.20 4.10 8.64
CA ALA A 113 0.26 4.20 8.45
C ALA A 113 0.90 2.81 8.43
N LEU A 114 0.46 1.92 9.31
CA LEU A 114 0.89 0.52 9.36
C LEU A 114 0.46 -0.23 8.10
N ASP A 115 -0.80 -0.04 7.68
CA ASP A 115 -1.35 -0.60 6.45
C ASP A 115 -0.54 -0.20 5.21
N LEU A 116 -0.05 1.04 5.16
CA LEU A 116 0.82 1.50 4.07
C LEU A 116 2.17 0.77 4.07
N ALA A 117 2.78 0.59 5.25
CA ALA A 117 4.04 -0.13 5.36
C ALA A 117 3.89 -1.63 5.01
N GLU A 118 2.77 -2.26 5.41
CA GLU A 118 2.41 -3.62 5.02
C GLU A 118 2.22 -3.73 3.50
N LEU A 119 1.51 -2.78 2.90
CA LEU A 119 1.27 -2.72 1.46
C LEU A 119 2.58 -2.60 0.67
N GLU A 120 3.48 -1.70 1.09
CA GLU A 120 4.79 -1.51 0.46
C GLU A 120 5.68 -2.76 0.61
N HIS A 121 5.63 -3.42 1.75
CA HIS A 121 6.42 -4.64 2.00
C HIS A 121 6.08 -5.78 1.03
N HIS A 122 4.80 -5.90 0.66
CA HIS A 122 4.30 -6.95 -0.24
C HIS A 122 4.18 -6.50 -1.70
N ALA A 123 4.68 -5.31 -2.02
CA ALA A 123 4.60 -4.77 -3.36
C ALA A 123 5.45 -5.56 -4.36
N SER A 124 4.90 -5.86 -5.52
CA SER A 124 5.65 -6.35 -6.67
C SER A 124 6.34 -5.22 -7.43
N HIS A 125 5.77 -4.04 -7.38
CA HIS A 125 6.34 -2.78 -7.89
C HIS A 125 5.59 -1.60 -7.25
N VAL A 126 6.23 -0.43 -7.26
CA VAL A 126 5.61 0.82 -6.81
C VAL A 126 5.82 1.89 -7.87
N ARG A 127 4.76 2.64 -8.18
CA ARG A 127 4.83 3.86 -9.00
C ARG A 127 4.29 5.01 -8.18
N THR A 128 5.09 6.04 -7.94
CA THR A 128 4.63 7.23 -7.19
C THR A 128 4.77 8.49 -8.00
N PHE A 129 3.78 9.36 -7.88
CA PHE A 129 3.81 10.71 -8.46
C PHE A 129 3.50 11.74 -7.38
N GLN A 130 4.37 12.76 -7.27
CA GLN A 130 4.27 13.81 -6.28
C GLN A 130 4.46 15.18 -6.92
N VAL A 131 3.61 16.15 -6.56
CA VAL A 131 3.67 17.52 -7.10
C VAL A 131 4.41 18.47 -6.18
N VAL A 132 4.13 18.42 -4.88
CA VAL A 132 4.66 19.38 -3.91
C VAL A 132 5.47 18.75 -2.77
N HIS A 133 5.52 17.44 -2.70
CA HIS A 133 6.24 16.71 -1.65
C HIS A 133 7.28 15.76 -2.25
N ILE A 134 8.31 15.49 -1.49
CA ILE A 134 9.20 14.37 -1.77
C ILE A 134 8.52 13.09 -1.28
N PRO A 135 8.51 11.97 -2.06
CA PRO A 135 7.95 10.71 -1.59
C PRO A 135 8.52 10.28 -0.24
N GLY A 136 7.67 9.82 0.67
CA GLY A 136 8.03 9.56 2.06
C GLY A 136 9.23 8.62 2.25
N VAL A 137 9.37 7.61 1.39
CA VAL A 137 10.50 6.66 1.43
C VAL A 137 11.81 7.22 0.84
N LEU A 138 11.78 8.40 0.25
CA LEU A 138 12.95 9.10 -0.28
C LEU A 138 13.34 10.35 0.54
N GLN A 139 12.71 10.56 1.71
CA GLN A 139 13.01 11.70 2.57
C GLN A 139 14.18 11.40 3.52
N THR A 140 15.07 12.38 3.71
CA THR A 140 16.06 12.32 4.79
C THR A 140 15.39 12.52 6.14
N GLU A 141 16.03 12.11 7.22
CA GLU A 141 15.50 12.28 8.58
C GLU A 141 15.23 13.75 8.91
N GLU A 142 16.16 14.66 8.56
CA GLU A 142 16.02 16.10 8.79
C GLU A 142 14.85 16.69 7.99
N HIS A 143 14.65 16.22 6.75
CA HIS A 143 13.50 16.64 5.94
C HIS A 143 12.19 16.17 6.57
N VAL A 144 12.13 14.92 7.04
CA VAL A 144 10.95 14.38 7.75
C VAL A 144 10.62 15.21 8.98
N ARG A 145 11.61 15.49 9.83
CA ARG A 145 11.45 16.30 11.05
C ARG A 145 10.93 17.70 10.73
N ALA A 146 11.52 18.34 9.74
CA ALA A 146 11.10 19.66 9.29
C ALA A 146 9.66 19.63 8.74
N ALA A 147 9.31 18.66 7.88
CA ALA A 147 7.96 18.53 7.34
C ALA A 147 6.91 18.33 8.44
N LEU A 148 7.15 17.43 9.40
CA LEU A 148 6.25 17.18 10.52
C LEU A 148 6.02 18.42 11.40
N SER A 149 7.05 19.24 11.62
CA SER A 149 6.91 20.46 12.41
C SER A 149 5.96 21.51 11.79
N PHE A 150 5.80 21.50 10.47
CA PHE A 150 4.84 22.36 9.75
C PHE A 150 3.44 21.75 9.67
N VAL A 151 3.36 20.44 9.47
CA VAL A 151 2.06 19.75 9.23
C VAL A 151 1.27 19.61 10.52
N GLU A 152 1.93 19.29 11.63
CA GLU A 152 1.29 19.06 12.92
C GLU A 152 2.08 19.74 14.06
N PRO A 153 2.08 21.07 14.12
CA PRO A 153 2.72 21.79 15.21
C PRO A 153 2.08 21.41 16.54
N GLY A 154 2.90 21.07 17.53
CA GLY A 154 2.42 20.66 18.86
C GLY A 154 2.25 19.16 19.06
N THR A 155 2.63 18.33 18.08
CA THR A 155 2.72 16.88 18.27
C THR A 155 3.70 16.56 19.44
N PRO A 156 3.32 15.70 20.41
CA PRO A 156 4.22 15.26 21.48
C PRO A 156 5.55 14.73 20.92
N ALA A 157 6.64 14.99 21.62
CA ALA A 157 7.99 14.69 21.12
C ALA A 157 8.21 13.19 20.85
N ASP A 158 7.67 12.33 21.71
CA ASP A 158 7.72 10.86 21.59
C ASP A 158 6.95 10.37 20.35
N LEU A 159 5.77 10.94 20.09
CA LEU A 159 4.98 10.62 18.90
C LEU A 159 5.65 11.14 17.62
N CYS A 160 6.24 12.33 17.67
CA CYS A 160 7.02 12.88 16.56
C CYS A 160 8.20 11.95 16.24
N GLU A 161 8.95 11.53 17.26
CA GLU A 161 10.07 10.60 17.09
C GLU A 161 9.63 9.26 16.50
N ALA A 162 8.54 8.69 17.01
CA ALA A 162 7.99 7.45 16.46
C ALA A 162 7.62 7.58 14.97
N ARG A 163 7.02 8.72 14.56
CA ARG A 163 6.70 9.00 13.16
C ARG A 163 7.93 9.14 12.28
N VAL A 164 8.97 9.81 12.77
CA VAL A 164 10.25 9.94 12.06
C VAL A 164 10.86 8.56 11.84
N MET A 165 11.06 7.81 12.93
CA MET A 165 11.68 6.48 12.88
C MET A 165 10.89 5.50 12.01
N PHE A 166 9.57 5.53 12.10
CA PHE A 166 8.70 4.74 11.23
C PHE A 166 8.92 5.06 9.75
N ARG A 167 8.96 6.36 9.39
CA ARG A 167 9.17 6.80 8.00
C ARG A 167 10.54 6.39 7.48
N ILE A 168 11.59 6.53 8.29
CA ILE A 168 12.94 6.08 7.92
C ILE A 168 12.97 4.55 7.75
N ARG A 169 12.30 3.81 8.64
CA ARG A 169 12.27 2.34 8.54
C ARG A 169 11.53 1.84 7.30
N ARG A 170 10.54 2.58 6.78
CA ARG A 170 9.87 2.25 5.52
C ARG A 170 10.81 2.28 4.31
N GLN A 171 11.90 3.03 4.34
CA GLN A 171 12.89 3.10 3.26
C GLN A 171 13.49 1.73 2.89
N ARG A 172 13.34 0.73 3.76
CA ARG A 172 13.75 -0.66 3.48
C ARG A 172 13.11 -1.25 2.22
N VAL A 173 11.97 -0.72 1.77
CA VAL A 173 11.38 -1.12 0.49
C VAL A 173 12.32 -0.85 -0.69
N LEU A 174 13.18 0.16 -0.60
CA LEU A 174 14.16 0.46 -1.64
C LEU A 174 15.34 -0.53 -1.66
N ASP A 175 15.57 -1.26 -0.58
CA ASP A 175 16.65 -2.25 -0.42
C ASP A 175 16.16 -3.68 -0.76
N SER A 176 14.84 -3.88 -0.94
CA SER A 176 14.25 -5.19 -1.26
C SER A 176 14.42 -5.59 -2.73
N GLY A 177 14.87 -4.69 -3.59
CA GLY A 177 14.93 -4.89 -5.04
C GLY A 177 13.58 -4.70 -5.74
N THR A 178 12.52 -4.32 -5.03
CA THR A 178 11.22 -4.00 -5.61
C THR A 178 11.35 -2.79 -6.54
N PRO A 179 10.93 -2.88 -7.83
CA PRO A 179 10.93 -1.75 -8.75
C PRO A 179 10.15 -0.57 -8.19
N TYR A 180 10.79 0.59 -8.13
CA TYR A 180 10.24 1.81 -7.54
C TYR A 180 10.35 2.98 -8.52
N ASP A 181 9.27 3.24 -9.26
CA ASP A 181 9.18 4.34 -10.22
C ASP A 181 8.69 5.62 -9.54
N VAL A 182 9.50 6.65 -9.63
CA VAL A 182 9.26 7.94 -8.98
C VAL A 182 9.17 9.04 -10.02
N ILE A 183 8.06 9.76 -10.06
CA ILE A 183 7.94 10.99 -10.81
C ILE A 183 7.67 12.13 -9.83
N ILE A 184 8.50 13.16 -9.85
CA ILE A 184 8.38 14.32 -8.99
C ILE A 184 8.25 15.57 -9.88
N HIS A 185 7.28 16.43 -9.59
CA HIS A 185 7.25 17.74 -10.24
C HIS A 185 8.34 18.65 -9.69
N GLU A 186 8.94 19.48 -10.51
CA GLU A 186 10.02 20.41 -10.14
C GLU A 186 9.68 21.29 -8.93
N ALA A 187 8.41 21.60 -8.70
CA ALA A 187 7.95 22.37 -7.55
C ALA A 187 8.40 21.75 -6.21
N ALA A 188 8.26 20.41 -6.07
CA ALA A 188 8.68 19.71 -4.85
C ALA A 188 10.19 19.81 -4.60
N LEU A 189 11.00 19.81 -5.66
CA LEU A 189 12.46 19.91 -5.57
C LEU A 189 12.94 21.31 -5.15
N ARG A 190 12.15 22.35 -5.47
CA ARG A 190 12.47 23.76 -5.13
C ARG A 190 11.93 24.22 -3.79
N MET A 191 11.08 23.41 -3.15
CA MET A 191 10.59 23.70 -1.81
C MET A 191 11.71 23.54 -0.77
N ARG A 192 11.99 24.62 -0.02
CA ARG A 192 13.07 24.65 0.99
C ARG A 192 12.57 24.15 2.35
N VAL A 193 12.03 22.95 2.40
CA VAL A 193 11.59 22.34 3.66
C VAL A 193 12.79 22.21 4.60
N GLY A 194 12.70 22.80 5.80
CA GLY A 194 13.81 22.85 6.75
C GLY A 194 14.94 23.82 6.41
N GLY A 195 14.76 24.67 5.39
CA GLY A 195 15.76 25.62 4.90
C GLY A 195 16.72 25.04 3.86
N SER A 196 17.56 25.91 3.27
CA SER A 196 18.42 25.55 2.12
C SER A 196 19.38 24.38 2.42
N LYS A 197 19.90 24.29 3.64
CA LYS A 197 20.82 23.20 4.01
C LYS A 197 20.13 21.83 3.96
N VAL A 198 18.95 21.73 4.57
CA VAL A 198 18.16 20.49 4.59
C VAL A 198 17.67 20.14 3.19
N ALA A 199 17.16 21.13 2.45
CA ALA A 199 16.69 20.93 1.09
C ALA A 199 17.82 20.43 0.16
N ARG A 200 19.02 21.02 0.25
CA ARG A 200 20.19 20.56 -0.53
C ARG A 200 20.56 19.11 -0.18
N ALA A 201 20.63 18.76 1.11
CA ALA A 201 20.90 17.40 1.56
C ALA A 201 19.85 16.40 1.05
N GLN A 202 18.57 16.83 1.04
CA GLN A 202 17.47 16.06 0.49
C GLN A 202 17.64 15.77 -1.01
N LEU A 203 18.05 16.76 -1.82
CA LEU A 203 18.30 16.57 -3.24
C LEU A 203 19.50 15.65 -3.49
N GLN A 204 20.56 15.75 -2.69
CA GLN A 204 21.69 14.84 -2.74
C GLN A 204 21.26 13.40 -2.41
N HIS A 205 20.39 13.23 -1.43
CA HIS A 205 19.82 11.90 -1.09
C HIS A 205 18.98 11.32 -2.23
N LEU A 206 18.21 12.14 -2.97
CA LEU A 206 17.50 11.68 -4.17
C LEU A 206 18.44 11.16 -5.24
N LEU A 207 19.57 11.87 -5.48
CA LEU A 207 20.60 11.42 -6.43
C LEU A 207 21.21 10.08 -6.00
N GLN A 208 21.55 9.92 -4.73
CA GLN A 208 22.07 8.66 -4.18
C GLN A 208 21.03 7.52 -4.28
N ALA A 209 19.75 7.81 -4.00
CA ALA A 209 18.70 6.82 -4.11
C ALA A 209 18.53 6.31 -5.55
N SER A 210 18.73 7.19 -6.54
CA SER A 210 18.64 6.86 -7.97
C SER A 210 19.81 5.99 -8.50
N GLU A 211 20.85 5.77 -7.70
CA GLU A 211 21.95 4.84 -8.03
C GLU A 211 21.56 3.36 -7.84
N ARG A 212 20.45 3.10 -7.13
CA ARG A 212 19.89 1.75 -7.02
C ARG A 212 19.24 1.33 -8.33
N GLU A 213 19.51 0.14 -8.80
CA GLU A 213 18.92 -0.42 -10.03
C GLU A 213 17.38 -0.50 -9.97
N SER A 214 16.82 -0.69 -8.77
CA SER A 214 15.39 -0.77 -8.56
C SER A 214 14.69 0.59 -8.56
N VAL A 215 15.42 1.73 -8.54
CA VAL A 215 14.83 3.07 -8.42
C VAL A 215 14.97 3.84 -9.72
N THR A 216 13.84 4.15 -10.35
CA THR A 216 13.75 5.05 -11.49
C THR A 216 13.22 6.41 -11.04
N LEU A 217 14.05 7.46 -11.10
CA LEU A 217 13.66 8.81 -10.67
C LEU A 217 13.58 9.75 -11.86
N ARG A 218 12.38 10.33 -12.10
CA ARG A 218 12.14 11.27 -13.20
C ARG A 218 11.44 12.53 -12.70
N VAL A 219 11.61 13.62 -13.43
CA VAL A 219 11.10 14.95 -13.06
C VAL A 219 10.22 15.51 -14.17
N ILE A 220 9.08 16.08 -13.79
CA ILE A 220 8.30 16.95 -14.66
C ILE A 220 8.78 18.39 -14.41
N PRO A 221 9.43 19.04 -15.39
CA PRO A 221 9.96 20.38 -15.22
C PRO A 221 8.84 21.44 -15.30
N PHE A 222 9.08 22.62 -14.75
CA PHE A 222 8.18 23.77 -14.96
C PHE A 222 7.99 24.14 -16.44
N ALA A 223 8.98 23.83 -17.27
CA ALA A 223 8.90 24.06 -18.73
C ALA A 223 7.96 23.11 -19.46
N ALA A 224 7.41 22.08 -18.81
CA ALA A 224 6.40 21.22 -19.42
C ALA A 224 5.13 22.05 -19.74
N GLU A 225 4.59 21.92 -20.95
CA GLU A 225 3.39 22.66 -21.37
C GLU A 225 2.14 22.28 -20.58
N GLY A 226 2.16 21.11 -19.93
CA GLY A 226 1.12 20.61 -19.04
C GLY A 226 1.31 19.14 -18.72
N PHE A 227 0.60 18.65 -17.69
CA PHE A 227 0.62 17.24 -17.31
C PHE A 227 -0.71 16.82 -16.66
N ALA A 228 -1.04 15.56 -16.83
CA ALA A 228 -2.29 14.98 -16.33
C ALA A 228 -2.18 14.62 -14.84
N GLY A 229 -2.15 15.56 -13.94
CA GLY A 229 -1.99 15.19 -12.53
C GLY A 229 -1.78 16.38 -11.60
N ALA A 230 -1.93 17.61 -12.09
CA ALA A 230 -1.90 18.79 -11.23
C ALA A 230 -2.86 18.59 -10.04
N GLY A 231 -2.36 18.71 -8.82
CA GLY A 231 -3.11 18.44 -7.60
C GLY A 231 -3.24 16.94 -7.21
N LEU A 232 -2.57 16.03 -7.93
CA LEU A 232 -2.54 14.61 -7.58
C LEU A 232 -1.22 14.27 -6.86
N ALA A 233 -1.34 13.67 -5.68
CA ALA A 233 -0.27 12.93 -5.03
C ALA A 233 -0.76 11.47 -4.93
N VAL A 234 -0.04 10.54 -5.52
CA VAL A 234 -0.50 9.15 -5.62
C VAL A 234 0.66 8.18 -5.51
N GLN A 235 0.40 7.06 -4.83
CA GLN A 235 1.26 5.89 -4.82
C GLN A 235 0.44 4.70 -5.34
N TYR A 236 0.82 4.18 -6.48
CA TYR A 236 0.27 2.97 -7.07
C TYR A 236 1.16 1.79 -6.66
N VAL A 237 0.60 0.84 -5.95
CA VAL A 237 1.31 -0.33 -5.44
C VAL A 237 0.78 -1.55 -6.16
N GLY A 238 1.64 -2.20 -6.93
CA GLY A 238 1.32 -3.43 -7.64
C GLY A 238 1.30 -4.62 -6.69
N GLY A 239 0.25 -5.41 -6.78
CA GLY A 239 0.17 -6.72 -6.15
C GLY A 239 0.90 -7.80 -6.95
N VAL A 240 0.91 -9.03 -6.43
CA VAL A 240 1.45 -10.20 -7.14
C VAL A 240 0.68 -10.47 -8.45
N VAL A 241 -0.59 -10.11 -8.46
CA VAL A 241 -1.45 -10.11 -9.64
C VAL A 241 -2.17 -8.76 -9.76
N PRO A 242 -2.53 -8.31 -10.98
CA PRO A 242 -3.16 -6.99 -11.19
C PRO A 242 -4.48 -6.78 -10.44
N HIS A 243 -5.18 -7.85 -10.09
CA HIS A 243 -6.38 -7.82 -9.26
C HIS A 243 -6.10 -7.31 -7.85
N LEU A 244 -4.88 -7.49 -7.34
CA LEU A 244 -4.45 -7.10 -6.00
C LEU A 244 -3.72 -5.75 -5.95
N ASP A 245 -3.67 -5.03 -7.08
CA ASP A 245 -3.13 -3.67 -7.09
C ASP A 245 -3.94 -2.73 -6.19
N THR A 246 -3.26 -1.76 -5.61
CA THR A 246 -3.87 -0.79 -4.72
C THR A 246 -3.29 0.59 -4.98
N VAL A 247 -4.13 1.61 -5.00
CA VAL A 247 -3.69 3.01 -5.03
C VAL A 247 -3.83 3.59 -3.63
N GLN A 248 -2.78 4.21 -3.14
CA GLN A 248 -2.82 5.04 -1.94
C GLN A 248 -2.82 6.51 -2.34
N ILE A 249 -3.70 7.29 -1.72
CA ILE A 249 -3.72 8.75 -1.78
C ILE A 249 -3.76 9.33 -0.38
N ASP A 250 -3.15 10.50 -0.21
CA ASP A 250 -3.25 11.26 1.03
C ASP A 250 -4.44 12.21 0.96
N THR A 251 -5.24 12.21 2.02
CA THR A 251 -6.37 13.12 2.21
C THR A 251 -6.22 13.87 3.54
N PRO A 252 -6.96 14.97 3.76
CA PRO A 252 -6.98 15.64 5.06
C PRO A 252 -7.40 14.74 6.22
N HIS A 253 -8.02 13.59 5.92
CA HIS A 253 -8.47 12.61 6.90
C HIS A 253 -7.52 11.40 7.03
N GLY A 254 -6.33 11.48 6.44
CA GLY A 254 -5.32 10.43 6.41
C GLY A 254 -5.26 9.68 5.08
N ALA A 255 -4.46 8.62 5.02
CA ALA A 255 -4.30 7.79 3.82
C ALA A 255 -5.62 7.09 3.45
N GLU A 256 -5.92 7.02 2.16
CA GLU A 256 -7.00 6.21 1.60
C GLU A 256 -6.43 5.17 0.64
N PHE A 257 -7.00 3.96 0.70
CA PHE A 257 -6.63 2.84 -0.16
C PHE A 257 -7.77 2.55 -1.13
N ILE A 258 -7.45 2.58 -2.42
CA ILE A 258 -8.39 2.42 -3.52
C ILE A 258 -8.03 1.14 -4.26
N ASP A 259 -8.99 0.24 -4.39
CA ASP A 259 -8.79 -1.09 -4.96
C ASP A 259 -9.86 -1.50 -5.98
N ALA A 260 -10.86 -0.64 -6.22
CA ALA A 260 -11.92 -0.93 -7.18
C ALA A 260 -11.35 -0.95 -8.62
N PRO A 261 -11.59 -2.03 -9.40
CA PRO A 261 -10.96 -2.22 -10.72
C PRO A 261 -11.14 -1.04 -11.69
N ALA A 262 -12.32 -0.44 -11.72
CA ALA A 262 -12.59 0.71 -12.57
C ALA A 262 -11.80 1.96 -12.16
N GLN A 263 -11.54 2.14 -10.85
CA GLN A 263 -10.72 3.24 -10.36
C GLN A 263 -9.23 2.96 -10.63
N LEU A 264 -8.75 1.74 -10.37
CA LEU A 264 -7.38 1.34 -10.70
C LEU A 264 -7.06 1.56 -12.17
N HIS A 265 -7.97 1.20 -13.08
CA HIS A 265 -7.82 1.46 -14.52
C HIS A 265 -7.63 2.96 -14.81
N ARG A 266 -8.42 3.84 -14.17
CA ARG A 266 -8.30 5.30 -14.34
C ARG A 266 -6.96 5.82 -13.81
N TYR A 267 -6.48 5.29 -12.67
CA TYR A 267 -5.18 5.70 -12.11
C TYR A 267 -4.01 5.24 -12.99
N ARG A 268 -4.05 4.01 -13.54
CA ARG A 268 -3.05 3.54 -14.51
C ARG A 268 -2.99 4.47 -15.73
N ALA A 269 -4.13 4.74 -16.37
CA ALA A 269 -4.20 5.63 -17.52
C ALA A 269 -3.73 7.06 -17.19
N LYS A 270 -3.95 7.54 -15.95
CA LYS A 270 -3.46 8.84 -15.50
C LYS A 270 -1.95 8.82 -15.31
N LEU A 271 -1.38 7.77 -14.68
CA LEU A 271 0.05 7.62 -14.51
C LEU A 271 0.80 7.50 -15.84
N GLU A 272 0.25 6.85 -16.86
CA GLU A 272 0.83 6.82 -18.21
C GLU A 272 0.95 8.23 -18.81
N ARG A 273 -0.06 9.09 -18.61
CA ARG A 273 0.00 10.48 -19.07
C ARG A 273 0.98 11.34 -18.27
N VAL A 274 1.11 11.07 -16.96
CA VAL A 274 2.13 11.72 -16.11
C VAL A 274 3.52 11.32 -16.59
N ASP A 275 3.70 10.05 -16.89
CA ASP A 275 4.94 9.46 -17.39
C ASP A 275 5.42 10.15 -18.68
N SER A 276 4.50 10.38 -19.64
CA SER A 276 4.84 11.02 -20.92
C SER A 276 5.25 12.49 -20.81
N ALA A 277 4.95 13.13 -19.67
CA ALA A 277 5.35 14.53 -19.41
C ALA A 277 6.69 14.64 -18.67
N ALA A 278 7.22 13.54 -18.15
CA ALA A 278 8.46 13.53 -17.39
C ALA A 278 9.69 13.51 -18.32
N LEU A 279 10.75 14.19 -17.91
CA LEU A 279 12.05 14.12 -18.57
C LEU A 279 12.60 12.67 -18.50
N PRO A 280 13.44 12.26 -19.45
CA PRO A 280 14.28 11.07 -19.31
C PRO A 280 15.09 11.12 -18.00
N GLN A 281 15.47 9.96 -17.48
CA GLN A 281 16.15 9.84 -16.19
C GLN A 281 17.39 10.72 -16.10
N ASP A 282 18.31 10.65 -17.07
CA ASP A 282 19.56 11.43 -17.07
C ASP A 282 19.30 12.92 -17.01
N ALA A 283 18.36 13.44 -17.83
CA ALA A 283 17.99 14.84 -17.83
C ALA A 283 17.32 15.27 -16.51
N SER A 284 16.58 14.35 -15.87
CA SER A 284 15.98 14.57 -14.55
C SER A 284 17.04 14.71 -13.46
N LEU A 285 18.04 13.83 -13.46
CA LEU A 285 19.14 13.86 -12.50
C LEU A 285 19.99 15.13 -12.68
N ASP A 286 20.21 15.57 -13.92
CA ASP A 286 20.89 16.85 -14.19
C ASP A 286 20.10 18.05 -13.71
N LEU A 287 18.77 18.03 -13.85
CA LEU A 287 17.92 19.08 -13.30
C LEU A 287 18.01 19.11 -11.76
N ILE A 288 17.97 17.95 -11.08
CA ILE A 288 18.12 17.85 -9.63
C ILE A 288 19.46 18.42 -9.17
N ARG A 289 20.58 18.07 -9.88
CA ARG A 289 21.93 18.59 -9.57
C ARG A 289 21.97 20.12 -9.68
N ARG A 290 21.39 20.69 -10.74
CA ARG A 290 21.32 22.17 -10.90
C ARG A 290 20.55 22.83 -9.77
N ILE A 291 19.36 22.32 -9.44
CA ILE A 291 18.56 22.87 -8.34
C ILE A 291 19.32 22.79 -7.01
N ALA A 292 20.04 21.69 -6.75
CA ALA A 292 20.85 21.55 -5.54
C ALA A 292 22.00 22.57 -5.45
N GLN A 293 22.54 23.03 -6.60
CA GLN A 293 23.56 24.08 -6.66
C GLN A 293 22.97 25.48 -6.44
N GLU A 294 21.72 25.70 -6.80
CA GLU A 294 20.99 26.97 -6.62
C GLU A 294 20.52 27.22 -5.17
N LEU A 295 20.51 26.18 -4.32
CA LEU A 295 20.08 26.23 -2.92
C LEU A 295 21.21 26.65 -1.97
#